data_db6323f4152807a2486cb477137d99fb
#
_entry.id   db6323f4152807a2486cb477137d99fb
#
_cell.length_a   1.000
_cell.length_b   1.000
_cell.length_c   1.000
_cell.angle_alpha   90.00
_cell.angle_beta   90.00
_cell.angle_gamma   90.00
#
_symmetry.space_group_name_H-M   'P 1'
#
loop_
_entity.id
_entity.type
_entity.pdbx_description
1 polymer ?
#
loop_
_entity_poly.entity_id
_entity_poly.type
_entity_poly.pdbx_seq_one_letter_code
_entity_poly.pdbx_strand_id
1 'polypeptide(L)'
;MDSAPILEKTWAEKSGVGWLGKNGNLIQPKAGSFFFLAEIICDLDLEPDGPIKDYCGSCTRCIDACPTDAIEAPYIVNGSKCISYATIELRDADLPELFRGNMNNWVYGCDICQDVCT
;
A
#
# COMPACT_ATOMS: atom_id res chain seq x y z
N MET A 1 16.19 -1.19 8.34
CA MET A 1 15.09 -0.80 7.45
C MET A 1 14.16 0.07 8.26
N ASP A 2 13.47 0.99 7.64
CA ASP A 2 12.58 1.97 8.28
C ASP A 2 13.24 2.83 9.37
N SER A 3 14.55 2.97 9.26
CA SER A 3 15.35 3.76 10.22
C SER A 3 15.49 5.23 9.84
N ALA A 4 14.96 5.62 8.68
CA ALA A 4 14.99 7.00 8.16
C ALA A 4 13.61 7.38 7.60
N PRO A 5 13.20 8.65 7.70
CA PRO A 5 11.94 9.14 7.18
C PRO A 5 11.99 9.32 5.64
N ILE A 6 12.20 8.25 4.93
CA ILE A 6 12.20 8.22 3.46
C ILE A 6 10.80 7.80 3.00
N LEU A 7 10.26 8.52 2.04
CA LEU A 7 8.96 8.24 1.44
C LEU A 7 9.14 7.39 0.17
N GLU A 8 9.47 6.13 0.33
CA GLU A 8 9.85 5.19 -0.73
C GLU A 8 8.81 5.16 -1.86
N LYS A 9 7.52 5.04 -1.50
CA LYS A 9 6.43 5.02 -2.50
C LYS A 9 6.36 6.30 -3.32
N THR A 10 6.59 7.45 -2.68
CA THR A 10 6.56 8.75 -3.36
C THR A 10 7.73 8.89 -4.33
N TRP A 11 8.92 8.45 -3.94
CA TRP A 11 10.07 8.46 -4.83
C TRP A 11 9.90 7.49 -5.99
N ALA A 12 9.38 6.29 -5.72
CA ALA A 12 9.11 5.30 -6.76
C ALA A 12 8.04 5.79 -7.75
N GLU A 13 7.01 6.50 -7.30
CA GLU A 13 6.03 7.13 -8.19
C GLU A 13 6.65 8.22 -9.06
N LYS A 14 7.44 9.12 -8.47
CA LYS A 14 8.13 10.18 -9.19
C LYS A 14 9.14 9.68 -10.22
N SER A 15 9.77 8.54 -9.95
CA SER A 15 10.74 7.91 -10.86
C SER A 15 10.10 6.95 -11.88
N GLY A 16 8.77 6.90 -11.98
CA GLY A 16 8.08 6.11 -12.99
C GLY A 16 8.06 4.60 -12.75
N VAL A 17 8.43 4.13 -11.56
CA VAL A 17 8.36 2.69 -11.23
C VAL A 17 6.92 2.20 -11.24
N GLY A 18 5.97 3.02 -10.79
CA GLY A 18 4.55 2.71 -10.74
C GLY A 18 3.72 3.95 -10.41
N TRP A 19 2.44 3.75 -10.16
CA TRP A 19 1.54 4.79 -9.63
C TRP A 19 1.02 4.39 -8.26
N LEU A 20 0.66 5.34 -7.42
CA LEU A 20 -0.04 5.07 -6.16
C LEU A 20 -1.48 4.69 -6.43
N GLY A 21 -1.84 3.46 -6.10
CA GLY A 21 -3.20 2.97 -6.24
C GLY A 21 -4.15 3.49 -5.17
N LYS A 22 -5.45 3.34 -5.41
CA LYS A 22 -6.50 3.72 -4.44
C LYS A 22 -6.37 3.01 -3.09
N ASN A 23 -5.70 1.86 -3.04
CA ASN A 23 -5.37 1.09 -1.84
C ASN A 23 -4.09 1.57 -1.13
N GLY A 24 -3.45 2.62 -1.60
CA GLY A 24 -2.21 3.16 -1.03
C GLY A 24 -0.95 2.36 -1.34
N ASN A 25 -1.02 1.33 -2.18
CA ASN A 25 0.14 0.61 -2.66
C ASN A 25 0.68 1.18 -3.97
N LEU A 26 1.99 1.06 -4.18
CA LEU A 26 2.58 1.34 -5.48
C LEU A 26 2.27 0.17 -6.41
N ILE A 27 1.75 0.48 -7.60
CA ILE A 27 1.35 -0.51 -8.59
C ILE A 27 2.19 -0.33 -9.85
N GLN A 28 2.87 -1.39 -10.25
CA GLN A 28 3.67 -1.43 -11.47
C GLN A 28 2.84 -2.11 -12.59
N PRO A 29 2.77 -1.54 -13.81
CA PRO A 29 1.84 -2.00 -14.83
C PRO A 29 1.90 -3.48 -15.22
N LYS A 30 3.06 -4.11 -15.05
CA LYS A 30 3.29 -5.52 -15.45
C LYS A 30 3.46 -6.47 -14.26
N ALA A 31 3.83 -5.95 -13.10
CA ALA A 31 4.16 -6.74 -11.90
C ALA A 31 3.13 -6.60 -10.77
N GLY A 32 2.13 -5.71 -10.92
CA GLY A 32 1.19 -5.44 -9.84
C GLY A 32 1.83 -4.71 -8.67
N SER A 33 1.49 -5.08 -7.43
CA SER A 33 2.01 -4.43 -6.23
C SER A 33 2.82 -5.36 -5.31
N PHE A 34 2.99 -6.62 -5.68
CA PHE A 34 3.76 -7.61 -4.89
C PHE A 34 5.26 -7.52 -5.17
N PHE A 35 5.90 -6.42 -4.73
CA PHE A 35 7.35 -6.23 -4.79
C PHE A 35 7.81 -5.33 -3.65
N PHE A 36 9.10 -5.37 -3.36
CA PHE A 36 9.72 -4.51 -2.38
C PHE A 36 10.36 -3.30 -3.08
N LEU A 37 10.31 -2.15 -2.40
CA LEU A 37 11.00 -0.94 -2.82
C LEU A 37 12.36 -0.86 -2.13
N ALA A 38 13.33 -0.29 -2.82
CA ALA A 38 14.62 0.08 -2.28
C ALA A 38 15.15 1.31 -3.01
N GLU A 39 15.86 2.17 -2.29
CA GLU A 39 16.53 3.34 -2.84
C GLU A 39 18.05 3.16 -2.76
N ILE A 40 18.73 3.61 -3.82
CA ILE A 40 20.18 3.73 -3.85
C ILE A 40 20.51 5.21 -3.92
N ILE A 41 21.12 5.73 -2.86
CA ILE A 41 21.61 7.11 -2.82
C ILE A 41 23.00 7.14 -3.44
N CYS A 42 23.18 7.95 -4.47
CA CYS A 42 24.46 8.11 -5.17
C CYS A 42 24.67 9.58 -5.55
N ASP A 43 25.88 9.91 -5.92
CA ASP A 43 26.30 11.23 -6.40
C ASP A 43 26.45 11.30 -7.93
N LEU A 44 25.82 10.38 -8.63
CA LEU A 44 25.80 10.34 -10.09
C LEU A 44 24.78 11.36 -10.63
N ASP A 45 25.20 12.09 -11.65
CA ASP A 45 24.28 12.96 -12.40
C ASP A 45 23.50 12.11 -13.40
N LEU A 46 22.28 11.71 -12.99
CA LEU A 46 21.40 10.86 -13.78
C LEU A 46 20.22 11.69 -14.30
N GLU A 47 19.88 11.48 -15.57
CA GLU A 47 18.65 12.04 -16.12
C GLU A 47 17.45 11.42 -15.41
N PRO A 48 16.57 12.23 -14.77
CA PRO A 48 15.42 11.68 -14.06
C PRO A 48 14.35 11.16 -15.04
N ASP A 49 13.81 9.99 -14.76
CA ASP A 49 12.57 9.54 -15.36
C ASP A 49 11.41 10.43 -14.89
N GLY A 50 10.22 10.24 -15.38
CA GLY A 50 9.03 10.96 -14.94
C GLY A 50 7.97 10.00 -14.43
N PRO A 51 6.96 10.52 -13.71
CA PRO A 51 5.86 9.70 -13.24
C PRO A 51 5.07 9.11 -14.41
N ILE A 52 4.56 7.90 -14.21
CA ILE A 52 3.65 7.27 -15.17
C ILE A 52 2.20 7.62 -14.87
N LYS A 53 1.31 7.33 -15.82
CA LYS A 53 -0.12 7.56 -15.66
C LYS A 53 -0.71 6.64 -14.58
N ASP A 54 -1.68 7.17 -13.83
CA ASP A 54 -2.56 6.38 -12.97
C ASP A 54 -3.55 5.55 -13.82
N TYR A 55 -3.61 4.25 -13.56
CA TYR A 55 -4.50 3.32 -14.25
C TYR A 55 -5.66 2.82 -13.38
N CYS A 56 -5.85 3.33 -12.17
CA CYS A 56 -6.99 2.97 -11.32
C CYS A 56 -8.34 3.33 -11.94
N GLY A 57 -8.43 4.49 -12.63
CA GLY A 57 -9.64 4.92 -13.32
C GLY A 57 -10.89 4.81 -12.44
N SER A 58 -11.95 4.19 -12.95
CA SER A 58 -13.22 3.96 -12.22
C SER A 58 -13.22 2.70 -11.35
N CYS A 59 -12.16 1.92 -11.31
CA CYS A 59 -12.10 0.67 -10.53
C CYS A 59 -12.19 0.94 -9.02
N THR A 60 -13.00 0.15 -8.31
CA THR A 60 -13.20 0.22 -6.85
C THR A 60 -12.94 -1.11 -6.14
N ARG A 61 -12.44 -2.12 -6.85
CA ARG A 61 -12.30 -3.50 -6.32
C ARG A 61 -11.58 -3.57 -4.97
N CYS A 62 -10.50 -2.82 -4.79
CA CYS A 62 -9.76 -2.82 -3.52
C CYS A 62 -10.55 -2.17 -2.37
N ILE A 63 -11.38 -1.18 -2.66
CA ILE A 63 -12.26 -0.51 -1.70
C ILE A 63 -13.36 -1.50 -1.28
N ASP A 64 -14.04 -2.08 -2.26
CA ASP A 64 -15.17 -2.98 -2.06
C ASP A 64 -14.77 -4.29 -1.35
N ALA A 65 -13.53 -4.74 -1.55
CA ALA A 65 -13.00 -5.98 -0.97
C ALA A 65 -12.42 -5.82 0.44
N CYS A 66 -12.21 -4.59 0.93
CA CYS A 66 -11.59 -4.37 2.23
C CYS A 66 -12.53 -4.80 3.37
N PRO A 67 -12.19 -5.84 4.16
CA PRO A 67 -13.12 -6.41 5.14
C PRO A 67 -13.37 -5.53 6.35
N THR A 68 -12.58 -4.48 6.53
CA THR A 68 -12.66 -3.54 7.66
C THR A 68 -12.93 -2.10 7.22
N ASP A 69 -13.25 -1.90 5.94
CA ASP A 69 -13.45 -0.58 5.35
C ASP A 69 -12.31 0.40 5.65
N ALA A 70 -11.07 -0.12 5.65
CA ALA A 70 -9.88 0.68 5.91
C ALA A 70 -9.59 1.67 4.77
N ILE A 71 -10.00 1.38 3.54
CA ILE A 71 -9.89 2.29 2.40
C ILE A 71 -11.16 3.15 2.36
N GLU A 72 -11.14 4.27 3.08
CA GLU A 72 -12.33 5.11 3.31
C GLU A 72 -12.76 5.90 2.07
N ALA A 73 -11.80 6.18 1.19
CA ALA A 73 -12.04 6.81 -0.11
C ALA A 73 -10.87 6.47 -1.04
N PRO A 74 -10.99 6.69 -2.35
CA PRO A 74 -9.86 6.56 -3.27
C PRO A 74 -8.61 7.28 -2.76
N TYR A 75 -7.50 6.54 -2.62
CA TYR A 75 -6.19 7.02 -2.14
C TYR A 75 -6.14 7.40 -0.64
N ILE A 76 -7.21 7.16 0.12
CA ILE A 76 -7.26 7.44 1.56
C ILE A 76 -7.41 6.13 2.31
N VAL A 77 -6.35 5.73 3.00
CA VAL A 77 -6.31 4.52 3.83
C VAL A 77 -6.22 4.92 5.30
N ASN A 78 -7.19 4.49 6.08
CA ASN A 78 -7.16 4.63 7.53
C ASN A 78 -6.37 3.45 8.14
N GLY A 79 -5.14 3.70 8.53
CA GLY A 79 -4.26 2.68 9.12
C GLY A 79 -4.88 1.99 10.34
N SER A 80 -5.61 2.74 11.19
CA SER A 80 -6.22 2.19 12.41
C SER A 80 -7.32 1.15 12.14
N LYS A 81 -7.82 1.07 10.91
CA LYS A 81 -8.77 0.05 10.47
C LYS A 81 -8.10 -1.06 9.65
N CYS A 82 -6.83 -0.92 9.28
CA CYS A 82 -6.14 -1.89 8.44
C CYS A 82 -5.70 -3.13 9.22
N ILE A 83 -6.06 -4.32 8.75
CA ILE A 83 -5.65 -5.59 9.35
C ILE A 83 -4.11 -5.69 9.37
N SER A 84 -3.44 -5.24 8.32
CA SER A 84 -1.99 -5.25 8.24
C SER A 84 -1.36 -4.41 9.36
N TYR A 85 -1.89 -3.20 9.63
CA TYR A 85 -1.45 -2.40 10.76
C TYR A 85 -1.71 -3.11 12.09
N ALA A 86 -2.91 -3.65 12.29
CA ALA A 86 -3.31 -4.30 13.53
C ALA A 86 -2.46 -5.53 13.86
N THR A 87 -1.97 -6.24 12.85
CA THR A 87 -1.21 -7.50 13.01
C THR A 87 0.30 -7.31 12.97
N ILE A 88 0.81 -6.19 12.46
CA ILE A 88 2.25 -5.95 12.30
C ILE A 88 2.73 -4.81 13.20
N GLU A 89 2.00 -3.69 13.24
CA GLU A 89 2.47 -2.44 13.85
C GLU A 89 1.85 -2.17 15.23
N LEU A 90 0.64 -2.67 15.49
CA LEU A 90 -0.03 -2.47 16.77
C LEU A 90 0.72 -3.25 17.85
N ARG A 91 1.34 -2.52 18.79
CA ARG A 91 2.13 -3.08 19.90
C ARG A 91 1.53 -2.65 21.22
N ASP A 92 1.67 -3.50 22.22
CA ASP A 92 1.31 -3.23 23.62
C ASP A 92 -0.16 -2.78 23.82
N ALA A 93 -1.06 -3.20 22.92
CA ALA A 93 -2.48 -2.92 22.99
C ALA A 93 -3.31 -4.14 22.61
N ASP A 94 -4.50 -4.25 23.20
CA ASP A 94 -5.47 -5.26 22.77
C ASP A 94 -5.96 -4.97 21.37
N LEU A 95 -6.26 -6.04 20.64
CA LEU A 95 -6.83 -5.94 19.30
C LEU A 95 -8.21 -5.25 19.36
N PRO A 96 -8.41 -4.11 18.69
CA PRO A 96 -9.67 -3.39 18.68
C PRO A 96 -10.84 -4.27 18.24
N GLU A 97 -12.03 -4.02 18.78
CA GLU A 97 -13.25 -4.80 18.52
C GLU A 97 -13.60 -4.87 17.02
N LEU A 98 -13.27 -3.83 16.26
CA LEU A 98 -13.46 -3.78 14.80
C LEU A 98 -12.88 -5.02 14.09
N PHE A 99 -11.78 -5.56 14.58
CA PHE A 99 -11.08 -6.68 13.94
C PHE A 99 -11.68 -8.04 14.32
N ARG A 100 -12.45 -8.11 15.41
CA ARG A 100 -13.10 -9.36 15.83
C ARG A 100 -14.15 -9.78 14.79
N GLY A 101 -13.94 -10.93 14.18
CA GLY A 101 -14.80 -11.45 13.12
C GLY A 101 -14.55 -10.89 11.71
N ASN A 102 -13.74 -9.82 11.57
CA ASN A 102 -13.46 -9.20 10.27
C ASN A 102 -12.06 -9.53 9.73
N MET A 103 -11.23 -10.24 10.48
CA MET A 103 -9.88 -10.60 10.06
C MET A 103 -9.84 -11.82 9.12
N ASN A 104 -10.95 -12.51 8.92
CA ASN A 104 -10.97 -13.80 8.24
C ASN A 104 -9.93 -14.75 8.88
N ASN A 105 -9.02 -15.32 8.09
CA ASN A 105 -7.93 -16.18 8.56
C ASN A 105 -6.56 -15.47 8.59
N TRP A 106 -6.53 -14.15 8.49
CA TRP A 106 -5.29 -13.38 8.53
C TRP A 106 -4.73 -13.33 9.95
N VAL A 107 -3.50 -13.81 10.11
CA VAL A 107 -2.77 -13.80 11.38
C VAL A 107 -1.66 -12.76 11.37
N TYR A 108 -1.07 -12.52 10.20
CA TYR A 108 0.01 -11.56 9.99
C TYR A 108 -0.11 -10.93 8.60
N GLY A 109 -0.21 -9.62 8.54
CA GLY A 109 -0.46 -8.90 7.29
C GLY A 109 -1.89 -9.08 6.76
N CYS A 110 -2.15 -8.51 5.60
CA CYS A 110 -3.39 -8.68 4.84
C CYS A 110 -3.16 -8.15 3.42
N ASP A 111 -3.35 -9.00 2.42
CA ASP A 111 -3.10 -8.69 1.01
C ASP A 111 -4.37 -8.57 0.17
N ILE A 112 -5.56 -8.62 0.77
CA ILE A 112 -6.85 -8.63 0.05
C ILE A 112 -6.93 -7.50 -0.98
N CYS A 113 -6.54 -6.28 -0.62
CA CYS A 113 -6.58 -5.14 -1.53
C CYS A 113 -5.54 -5.22 -2.66
N GLN A 114 -4.49 -6.01 -2.52
CA GLN A 114 -3.50 -6.31 -3.55
C GLN A 114 -3.98 -7.45 -4.45
N ASP A 115 -4.51 -8.53 -3.86
CA ASP A 115 -5.00 -9.71 -4.59
C ASP A 115 -6.09 -9.37 -5.61
N VAL A 116 -6.97 -8.42 -5.28
CA VAL A 116 -8.04 -7.98 -6.19
C VAL A 116 -7.60 -6.92 -7.20
N CYS A 117 -6.37 -6.44 -7.09
CA CYS A 117 -5.80 -5.41 -7.95
C CYS A 117 -5.01 -6.03 -9.11
N THR A 118 -5.70 -6.36 -10.18
CA THR A 118 -5.11 -6.96 -11.40
C THR A 118 -5.38 -6.09 -12.61
#